data_6f59b733a0a1d8fdee260921b3052989
#
_entry.id   6f59b733a0a1d8fdee260921b3052989
#
_cell.length_a   1.000
_cell.length_b   1.000
_cell.length_c   1.000
_cell.angle_alpha   90.00
_cell.angle_beta   90.00
_cell.angle_gamma   90.00
#
_symmetry.space_group_name_H-M   'P 1'
#
loop_
_entity.id
_entity.type
_entity.pdbx_description
1 polymer ?
#
loop_
_entity_poly.entity_id
_entity_poly.type
_entity_poly.pdbx_seq_one_letter_code
_entity_poly.pdbx_strand_id
1 'polypeptide(L)'
;SRDWITSRYLDQILLSIKNYKKEIIRIEFKIVDQNQKIDLKENDIKSSNDKENISFIKDSYLQYNRIDPNKRFDNFITGTCNKLAYEASIKVSETISQYNPLYIYGGVGMGKTHLLNSIGLELKKNNKVMFISAERFMYQFVKSIKTNEMVKFKEYFRNTDILLIDDIQFMNGKEAMQEEFFHTFNALLDKGSQIIVSADRAPNKLSRIQERIKSRFSGGLVVDIQKPDYELRKKIVKNKTIELNNLYIDKVKISSEIQDFVSKEITTSVRELVGAINRIVSFSRIYNKIPNLAETKVVLKDLLNLTENKVTIDLIQTLVCKFFKISKNEMLSSRRSRYLVRPRQTAIYLTKILTSKSLPEIGREFSNRDHTTIIHSVKTIEKLKEKDPEMVENINKLKNQILYNNQENEI
;
A
#
# COMPACT_ATOMS: atom_id res chain seq x y z
N SER A 1 -13.51 -14.90 3.30
CA SER A 1 -14.91 -14.69 2.87
C SER A 1 -15.91 -14.73 4.03
N ARG A 2 -15.80 -15.65 5.02
CA ARG A 2 -16.68 -15.73 6.19
C ARG A 2 -16.73 -14.41 6.96
N ASP A 3 -15.58 -13.88 7.32
CA ASP A 3 -15.47 -12.66 8.15
C ASP A 3 -15.98 -11.41 7.40
N TRP A 4 -15.87 -11.40 6.07
CA TRP A 4 -16.42 -10.33 5.24
C TRP A 4 -17.95 -10.36 5.23
N ILE A 5 -18.56 -11.53 5.15
CA ILE A 5 -20.02 -11.70 5.25
C ILE A 5 -20.48 -11.33 6.67
N THR A 6 -19.79 -11.83 7.69
CA THR A 6 -20.13 -11.58 9.09
C THR A 6 -20.04 -10.09 9.46
N SER A 7 -19.01 -9.39 9.00
CA SER A 7 -18.83 -7.96 9.35
C SER A 7 -19.78 -7.02 8.61
N ARG A 8 -20.29 -7.40 7.45
CA ARG A 8 -21.04 -6.49 6.57
C ARG A 8 -22.52 -6.82 6.44
N TYR A 9 -22.87 -8.08 6.60
CA TYR A 9 -24.24 -8.55 6.32
C TYR A 9 -24.92 -9.28 7.49
N LEU A 10 -24.21 -9.58 8.59
CA LEU A 10 -24.78 -10.34 9.73
C LEU A 10 -26.07 -9.70 10.25
N ASP A 11 -26.06 -8.38 10.47
CA ASP A 11 -27.23 -7.66 11.01
C ASP A 11 -28.39 -7.64 10.04
N GLN A 12 -28.14 -7.50 8.75
CA GLN A 12 -29.18 -7.53 7.71
C GLN A 12 -29.79 -8.92 7.56
N ILE A 13 -28.96 -9.96 7.60
CA ILE A 13 -29.40 -11.35 7.55
C ILE A 13 -30.19 -11.71 8.81
N LEU A 14 -29.73 -11.28 9.99
CA LEU A 14 -30.42 -11.49 11.26
C LEU A 14 -31.79 -10.82 11.29
N LEU A 15 -31.88 -9.57 10.80
CA LEU A 15 -33.13 -8.83 10.66
C LEU A 15 -34.11 -9.53 9.70
N SER A 16 -33.62 -9.98 8.57
CA SER A 16 -34.42 -10.69 7.58
C SER A 16 -34.99 -12.02 8.13
N ILE A 17 -34.17 -12.79 8.87
CA ILE A 17 -34.58 -14.05 9.47
C ILE A 17 -35.56 -13.82 10.65
N LYS A 18 -35.35 -12.77 11.45
CA LYS A 18 -36.28 -12.39 12.55
C LYS A 18 -37.67 -12.04 12.05
N ASN A 19 -37.82 -11.58 10.81
CA ASN A 19 -39.13 -11.35 10.19
C ASN A 19 -39.92 -12.64 9.94
N TYR A 20 -39.24 -13.80 9.81
CA TYR A 20 -39.86 -15.10 9.63
C TYR A 20 -39.96 -15.90 10.93
N LYS A 21 -38.95 -15.82 11.80
CA LYS A 21 -38.94 -16.48 13.13
C LYS A 21 -38.36 -15.51 14.19
N LYS A 22 -39.25 -14.97 15.02
CA LYS A 22 -38.89 -13.99 16.07
C LYS A 22 -37.98 -14.52 17.19
N GLU A 23 -37.88 -15.84 17.32
CA GLU A 23 -37.13 -16.51 18.40
C GLU A 23 -35.63 -16.66 18.10
N ILE A 24 -35.17 -16.34 16.88
CA ILE A 24 -33.77 -16.48 16.52
C ILE A 24 -32.98 -15.26 17.05
N ILE A 25 -32.11 -15.52 18.04
CA ILE A 25 -31.28 -14.52 18.70
C ILE A 25 -29.92 -14.36 18.00
N ARG A 26 -29.43 -15.42 17.31
CA ARG A 26 -28.07 -15.45 16.76
C ARG A 26 -27.95 -16.32 15.51
N ILE A 27 -27.06 -15.91 14.59
CA ILE A 27 -26.66 -16.67 13.40
C ILE A 27 -25.16 -16.92 13.44
N GLU A 28 -24.75 -18.15 13.19
CA GLU A 28 -23.35 -18.54 13.08
C GLU A 28 -23.06 -19.13 11.69
N PHE A 29 -22.01 -18.64 11.03
CA PHE A 29 -21.53 -19.18 9.76
C PHE A 29 -20.41 -20.18 10.01
N LYS A 30 -20.57 -21.44 9.61
CA LYS A 30 -19.54 -22.47 9.65
C LYS A 30 -19.04 -22.77 8.24
N ILE A 31 -17.73 -22.90 8.08
CA ILE A 31 -17.13 -23.41 6.85
C ILE A 31 -17.14 -24.94 6.96
N VAL A 32 -17.82 -25.60 6.06
CA VAL A 32 -17.88 -27.07 5.98
C VAL A 32 -17.06 -27.50 4.78
N ASP A 33 -16.08 -28.37 4.96
CA ASP A 33 -15.38 -29.02 3.87
C ASP A 33 -16.31 -30.03 3.19
N GLN A 34 -16.31 -30.07 1.86
CA GLN A 34 -17.27 -30.84 1.03
C GLN A 34 -17.28 -32.36 1.26
N ASN A 35 -16.43 -32.89 2.11
CA ASN A 35 -16.32 -34.33 2.36
C ASN A 35 -16.92 -34.82 3.68
N GLN A 36 -17.61 -33.99 4.45
CA GLN A 36 -18.33 -34.44 5.64
C GLN A 36 -19.85 -34.32 5.46
N LYS A 37 -20.53 -35.46 5.36
CA LYS A 37 -22.00 -35.55 5.50
C LYS A 37 -22.35 -35.18 6.94
N ILE A 38 -23.15 -34.13 7.11
CA ILE A 38 -23.64 -33.70 8.42
C ILE A 38 -24.85 -34.55 8.77
N ASP A 39 -24.70 -35.45 9.73
CA ASP A 39 -25.82 -36.06 10.43
C ASP A 39 -26.39 -35.05 11.42
N LEU A 40 -27.54 -34.48 11.08
CA LEU A 40 -28.32 -33.65 11.99
C LEU A 40 -28.99 -34.56 13.05
N LYS A 41 -28.34 -34.77 14.18
CA LYS A 41 -29.04 -35.26 15.38
C LYS A 41 -29.55 -34.07 16.18
N GLU A 42 -30.86 -33.90 16.18
CA GLU A 42 -31.54 -33.14 17.21
C GLU A 42 -31.35 -33.90 18.55
N ASN A 43 -30.61 -33.32 19.47
CA ASN A 43 -30.91 -33.41 20.91
C ASN A 43 -29.87 -32.68 21.75
N ASP A 44 -30.41 -32.14 22.86
CA ASP A 44 -29.79 -31.63 24.08
C ASP A 44 -29.43 -30.16 24.16
N ILE A 45 -30.51 -29.39 24.35
CA ILE A 45 -30.43 -28.14 25.13
C ILE A 45 -30.41 -28.54 26.61
N LYS A 46 -29.22 -28.54 27.23
CA LYS A 46 -29.09 -28.42 28.68
C LYS A 46 -28.26 -27.18 28.99
N SER A 47 -28.90 -26.32 29.78
CA SER A 47 -28.37 -25.11 30.39
C SER A 47 -27.08 -25.41 31.17
N SER A 48 -25.98 -24.76 30.78
CA SER A 48 -24.81 -24.59 31.63
C SER A 48 -24.32 -23.16 31.61
N ASN A 49 -24.33 -22.60 32.76
CA ASN A 49 -24.09 -21.26 33.22
C ASN A 49 -22.78 -20.59 32.77
N ASP A 50 -22.89 -19.30 32.50
CA ASP A 50 -22.01 -18.12 32.78
C ASP A 50 -20.48 -18.18 32.66
N LYS A 51 -19.85 -19.32 32.42
CA LYS A 51 -18.40 -19.42 32.22
C LYS A 51 -17.96 -19.39 30.75
N GLU A 52 -18.85 -19.66 29.81
CA GLU A 52 -18.50 -19.68 28.38
C GLU A 52 -18.47 -18.30 27.71
N ASN A 53 -19.18 -17.31 28.27
CA ASN A 53 -19.14 -15.93 27.73
C ASN A 53 -17.79 -15.23 27.90
N ILE A 54 -16.96 -15.67 28.87
CA ILE A 54 -15.63 -15.12 29.11
C ILE A 54 -14.58 -15.71 28.15
N SER A 55 -14.79 -16.96 27.69
CA SER A 55 -13.89 -17.62 26.73
C SER A 55 -14.05 -17.02 25.34
N PHE A 56 -15.25 -16.64 24.92
CA PHE A 56 -15.50 -16.05 23.60
C PHE A 56 -14.85 -14.67 23.39
N ILE A 57 -14.75 -13.88 24.47
CA ILE A 57 -14.03 -12.61 24.43
C ILE A 57 -12.51 -12.86 24.36
N LYS A 58 -11.99 -13.88 25.05
CA LYS A 58 -10.57 -14.29 24.97
C LYS A 58 -10.19 -14.77 23.57
N ASP A 59 -11.01 -15.59 22.92
CA ASP A 59 -10.74 -16.13 21.57
C ASP A 59 -10.82 -15.06 20.50
N SER A 60 -11.68 -14.03 20.63
CA SER A 60 -11.70 -12.90 19.69
C SER A 60 -10.42 -12.06 19.77
N TYR A 61 -9.74 -11.99 20.91
CA TYR A 61 -8.43 -11.34 21.04
C TYR A 61 -7.30 -12.16 20.40
N LEU A 62 -7.39 -13.50 20.42
CA LEU A 62 -6.37 -14.40 19.87
C LEU A 62 -6.46 -14.57 18.34
N GLN A 63 -7.60 -14.34 17.73
CA GLN A 63 -7.81 -14.52 16.27
C GLN A 63 -7.15 -13.45 15.38
N TYR A 64 -6.42 -12.50 15.94
CA TYR A 64 -5.87 -11.37 15.19
C TYR A 64 -4.43 -11.52 14.76
N ASN A 65 -3.77 -12.64 15.10
CA ASN A 65 -2.43 -12.96 14.65
C ASN A 65 -2.49 -13.64 13.28
N ARG A 66 -2.83 -12.88 12.22
CA ARG A 66 -2.99 -13.40 10.86
C ARG A 66 -1.65 -13.42 10.13
N ILE A 67 -0.88 -14.46 10.38
CA ILE A 67 0.21 -14.83 9.49
C ILE A 67 -0.41 -15.48 8.25
N ASP A 68 -0.11 -14.94 7.07
CA ASP A 68 -0.59 -15.45 5.80
C ASP A 68 0.20 -16.70 5.39
N PRO A 69 -0.40 -17.91 5.34
CA PRO A 69 0.31 -19.14 5.04
C PRO A 69 0.88 -19.20 3.63
N ASN A 70 0.42 -18.31 2.74
CA ASN A 70 0.88 -18.24 1.36
C ASN A 70 2.14 -17.40 1.18
N LYS A 71 2.58 -16.65 2.20
CA LYS A 71 3.78 -15.81 2.13
C LYS A 71 4.94 -16.51 2.83
N ARG A 72 5.64 -17.36 2.09
CA ARG A 72 6.77 -18.17 2.57
C ARG A 72 8.08 -17.68 1.96
N PHE A 73 9.20 -18.08 2.53
CA PHE A 73 10.52 -17.86 1.93
C PHE A 73 10.65 -18.50 0.57
N ASP A 74 10.09 -19.70 0.37
CA ASP A 74 10.17 -20.47 -0.89
C ASP A 74 9.55 -19.74 -2.08
N ASN A 75 8.53 -18.91 -1.86
CA ASN A 75 7.88 -18.17 -2.92
C ASN A 75 8.25 -16.67 -2.95
N PHE A 76 9.23 -16.25 -2.13
CA PHE A 76 9.83 -14.94 -2.23
C PHE A 76 10.92 -14.91 -3.27
N ILE A 77 10.73 -14.16 -4.35
CA ILE A 77 11.67 -14.12 -5.47
C ILE A 77 12.79 -13.13 -5.18
N THR A 78 14.02 -13.63 -5.16
CA THR A 78 15.20 -12.84 -4.84
C THR A 78 15.88 -12.25 -6.07
N GLY A 79 16.43 -11.06 -5.92
CA GLY A 79 17.27 -10.34 -6.86
C GLY A 79 18.27 -9.45 -6.12
N THR A 80 19.08 -8.69 -6.85
CA THR A 80 20.11 -7.81 -6.27
C THR A 80 19.53 -6.81 -5.28
N CYS A 81 18.32 -6.27 -5.57
CA CYS A 81 17.66 -5.22 -4.82
C CYS A 81 17.01 -5.66 -3.48
N ASN A 82 16.82 -6.95 -3.24
CA ASN A 82 16.16 -7.48 -2.04
C ASN A 82 16.92 -8.64 -1.37
N LYS A 83 18.08 -9.02 -1.91
CA LYS A 83 18.86 -10.17 -1.43
C LYS A 83 19.28 -9.99 0.03
N LEU A 84 19.78 -8.82 0.41
CA LEU A 84 20.23 -8.56 1.78
C LEU A 84 19.08 -8.69 2.79
N ALA A 85 17.90 -8.13 2.46
CA ALA A 85 16.72 -8.24 3.33
C ALA A 85 16.24 -9.69 3.45
N TYR A 86 16.31 -10.47 2.38
CA TYR A 86 15.97 -11.89 2.37
C TYR A 86 16.93 -12.70 3.25
N GLU A 87 18.24 -12.56 3.04
CA GLU A 87 19.26 -13.27 3.82
C GLU A 87 19.22 -12.90 5.31
N ALA A 88 19.04 -11.61 5.63
CA ALA A 88 18.83 -11.15 7.01
C ALA A 88 17.60 -11.79 7.65
N SER A 89 16.50 -11.93 6.89
CA SER A 89 15.27 -12.56 7.36
C SER A 89 15.46 -14.06 7.65
N ILE A 90 16.21 -14.76 6.81
CA ILE A 90 16.58 -16.17 7.06
C ILE A 90 17.45 -16.29 8.31
N LYS A 91 18.48 -15.45 8.44
CA LYS A 91 19.39 -15.50 9.59
C LYS A 91 18.68 -15.26 10.91
N VAL A 92 17.75 -14.30 10.96
CA VAL A 92 16.92 -14.07 12.16
C VAL A 92 16.01 -15.26 12.46
N SER A 93 15.57 -15.99 11.43
CA SER A 93 14.76 -17.21 11.62
C SER A 93 15.60 -18.41 12.11
N GLU A 94 16.88 -18.46 11.77
CA GLU A 94 17.81 -19.51 12.23
C GLU A 94 18.33 -19.23 13.66
N THR A 95 18.66 -17.97 13.96
CA THR A 95 19.27 -17.56 15.22
C THR A 95 18.57 -16.36 15.82
N ILE A 96 17.71 -16.64 16.79
CA ILE A 96 16.93 -15.61 17.50
C ILE A 96 17.90 -14.70 18.29
N SER A 97 17.58 -13.41 18.37
CA SER A 97 18.29 -12.35 19.08
C SER A 97 19.66 -11.94 18.52
N GLN A 98 20.19 -12.58 17.47
CA GLN A 98 21.45 -12.17 16.87
C GLN A 98 21.39 -10.76 16.25
N TYR A 99 20.28 -10.43 15.60
CA TYR A 99 20.01 -9.12 14.99
C TYR A 99 18.70 -8.58 15.55
N ASN A 100 18.79 -7.83 16.65
CA ASN A 100 17.59 -7.38 17.36
C ASN A 100 17.63 -5.89 17.68
N PRO A 101 16.72 -5.09 17.16
CA PRO A 101 15.68 -5.46 16.20
C PRO A 101 16.21 -5.70 14.77
N LEU A 102 15.45 -6.47 13.98
CA LEU A 102 15.58 -6.45 12.50
C LEU A 102 14.60 -5.40 11.96
N TYR A 103 15.12 -4.39 11.27
CA TYR A 103 14.34 -3.32 10.68
C TYR A 103 14.40 -3.39 9.16
N ILE A 104 13.27 -3.74 8.52
CA ILE A 104 13.16 -3.89 7.06
C ILE A 104 12.41 -2.68 6.49
N TYR A 105 13.04 -1.91 5.62
CA TYR A 105 12.36 -0.77 5.02
C TYR A 105 12.41 -0.78 3.49
N GLY A 106 11.49 -0.04 2.87
CA GLY A 106 11.42 0.09 1.43
C GLY A 106 10.07 0.61 0.98
N GLY A 107 9.94 0.97 -0.28
CA GLY A 107 8.70 1.50 -0.86
C GLY A 107 7.48 0.61 -0.63
N VAL A 108 6.30 1.17 -0.91
CA VAL A 108 5.04 0.42 -0.82
C VAL A 108 5.03 -0.71 -1.86
N GLY A 109 4.58 -1.91 -1.45
CA GLY A 109 4.45 -3.05 -2.38
C GLY A 109 5.75 -3.74 -2.77
N MET A 110 6.88 -3.52 -2.04
CA MET A 110 8.19 -4.12 -2.33
C MET A 110 8.40 -5.51 -1.71
N GLY A 111 7.48 -6.02 -0.89
CA GLY A 111 7.58 -7.35 -0.29
C GLY A 111 7.93 -7.37 1.20
N LYS A 112 7.99 -6.25 1.91
CA LYS A 112 8.25 -6.18 3.36
C LYS A 112 7.34 -7.09 4.17
N THR A 113 6.03 -6.93 4.02
CA THR A 113 5.02 -7.76 4.68
C THR A 113 5.15 -9.25 4.32
N HIS A 114 5.66 -9.57 3.12
CA HIS A 114 5.93 -10.95 2.73
C HIS A 114 7.05 -11.53 3.60
N LEU A 115 8.19 -10.84 3.71
CA LEU A 115 9.31 -11.30 4.56
C LEU A 115 8.90 -11.43 6.03
N LEU A 116 8.14 -10.46 6.59
CA LEU A 116 7.63 -10.57 7.96
C LEU A 116 6.76 -11.83 8.14
N ASN A 117 5.87 -12.12 7.19
CA ASN A 117 5.05 -13.34 7.23
C ASN A 117 5.91 -14.60 7.14
N SER A 118 6.92 -14.62 6.26
CA SER A 118 7.84 -15.75 6.10
C SER A 118 8.58 -16.06 7.40
N ILE A 119 9.14 -15.03 8.05
CA ILE A 119 9.77 -15.15 9.36
C ILE A 119 8.76 -15.69 10.39
N GLY A 120 7.57 -15.10 10.43
CA GLY A 120 6.53 -15.51 11.36
C GLY A 120 6.08 -16.96 11.19
N LEU A 121 5.98 -17.45 9.95
CA LEU A 121 5.63 -18.85 9.66
C LEU A 121 6.72 -19.81 10.14
N GLU A 122 7.99 -19.47 9.90
CA GLU A 122 9.11 -20.32 10.29
C GLU A 122 9.23 -20.40 11.79
N LEU A 123 9.19 -19.27 12.49
CA LEU A 123 9.38 -19.20 13.95
C LEU A 123 8.17 -19.67 14.76
N LYS A 124 6.95 -19.63 14.18
CA LYS A 124 5.71 -20.06 14.88
C LYS A 124 5.72 -21.52 15.29
N LYS A 125 6.58 -22.35 14.70
CA LYS A 125 6.68 -23.78 15.02
C LYS A 125 7.08 -24.01 16.48
N ASN A 126 7.98 -23.17 17.01
CA ASN A 126 8.62 -23.38 18.32
C ASN A 126 8.47 -22.18 19.28
N ASN A 127 7.91 -21.06 18.83
CA ASN A 127 7.87 -19.81 19.57
C ASN A 127 6.47 -19.20 19.59
N LYS A 128 6.20 -18.38 20.59
CA LYS A 128 5.00 -17.55 20.65
C LYS A 128 5.19 -16.32 19.76
N VAL A 129 4.75 -16.41 18.51
CA VAL A 129 4.87 -15.35 17.50
C VAL A 129 3.66 -14.45 17.51
N MET A 130 3.86 -13.16 17.57
CA MET A 130 2.84 -12.14 17.37
C MET A 130 3.12 -11.31 16.11
N PHE A 131 2.21 -11.34 15.17
CA PHE A 131 2.24 -10.48 13.97
C PHE A 131 1.11 -9.45 14.02
N ILE A 132 1.46 -8.17 13.99
CA ILE A 132 0.50 -7.07 14.10
C ILE A 132 0.93 -5.89 13.23
N SER A 133 -0.02 -5.15 12.63
CA SER A 133 0.28 -3.84 12.04
C SER A 133 0.29 -2.75 13.11
N ALA A 134 1.08 -1.70 12.89
CA ALA A 134 1.13 -0.55 13.81
C ALA A 134 -0.24 0.12 14.00
N GLU A 135 -1.06 0.14 12.95
CA GLU A 135 -2.43 0.64 13.01
C GLU A 135 -3.30 -0.19 13.97
N ARG A 136 -3.17 -1.50 13.90
CA ARG A 136 -3.91 -2.41 14.76
C ARG A 136 -3.43 -2.40 16.20
N PHE A 137 -2.11 -2.27 16.43
CA PHE A 137 -1.55 -2.03 17.76
C PHE A 137 -2.19 -0.78 18.38
N MET A 138 -2.29 0.31 17.62
CA MET A 138 -2.97 1.52 18.05
C MET A 138 -4.45 1.27 18.40
N TYR A 139 -5.18 0.57 17.56
CA TYR A 139 -6.58 0.26 17.82
C TYR A 139 -6.76 -0.49 19.14
N GLN A 140 -5.92 -1.49 19.39
CA GLN A 140 -5.96 -2.27 20.64
C GLN A 140 -5.55 -1.44 21.86
N PHE A 141 -4.55 -0.56 21.70
CA PHE A 141 -4.15 0.39 22.74
C PHE A 141 -5.30 1.33 23.14
N VAL A 142 -5.93 1.98 22.16
CA VAL A 142 -7.07 2.87 22.42
C VAL A 142 -8.25 2.10 23.04
N LYS A 143 -8.52 0.90 22.57
CA LYS A 143 -9.56 0.03 23.12
C LYS A 143 -9.26 -0.32 24.60
N SER A 144 -8.05 -0.71 24.92
CA SER A 144 -7.66 -1.08 26.30
C SER A 144 -7.75 0.09 27.29
N ILE A 145 -7.52 1.33 26.82
CA ILE A 145 -7.77 2.54 27.63
C ILE A 145 -9.27 2.68 27.89
N LYS A 146 -10.11 2.59 26.86
CA LYS A 146 -11.56 2.75 26.98
C LYS A 146 -12.23 1.67 27.86
N THR A 147 -11.68 0.46 27.84
CA THR A 147 -12.19 -0.69 28.62
C THR A 147 -11.50 -0.85 29.96
N ASN A 148 -10.56 0.05 30.32
CA ASN A 148 -9.73 -0.02 31.52
C ASN A 148 -8.94 -1.35 31.67
N GLU A 149 -8.48 -1.91 30.53
CA GLU A 149 -7.77 -3.21 30.45
C GLU A 149 -6.29 -3.06 30.05
N MET A 150 -5.66 -1.93 30.39
CA MET A 150 -4.26 -1.65 30.05
C MET A 150 -3.27 -2.70 30.57
N VAL A 151 -3.53 -3.27 31.75
CA VAL A 151 -2.67 -4.34 32.33
C VAL A 151 -2.69 -5.57 31.41
N LYS A 152 -3.86 -6.02 31.00
CA LYS A 152 -4.00 -7.17 30.07
C LYS A 152 -3.36 -6.89 28.70
N PHE A 153 -3.48 -5.66 28.19
CA PHE A 153 -2.81 -5.25 26.97
C PHE A 153 -1.29 -5.37 27.08
N LYS A 154 -0.70 -4.85 28.16
CA LYS A 154 0.73 -4.92 28.42
C LYS A 154 1.22 -6.36 28.53
N GLU A 155 0.55 -7.18 29.34
CA GLU A 155 0.86 -8.60 29.51
C GLU A 155 0.79 -9.37 28.20
N TYR A 156 -0.24 -9.10 27.38
CA TYR A 156 -0.44 -9.77 26.11
C TYR A 156 0.73 -9.54 25.13
N PHE A 157 1.21 -8.29 25.02
CA PHE A 157 2.33 -7.97 24.12
C PHE A 157 3.69 -8.38 24.73
N ARG A 158 3.91 -8.13 26.02
CA ARG A 158 5.20 -8.41 26.67
C ARG A 158 5.46 -9.91 26.89
N ASN A 159 4.41 -10.73 26.86
CA ASN A 159 4.54 -12.18 26.99
C ASN A 159 4.68 -12.89 25.62
N THR A 160 5.40 -12.28 24.69
CA THR A 160 5.65 -12.76 23.34
C THR A 160 7.13 -13.06 23.17
N ASP A 161 7.48 -14.13 22.42
CA ASP A 161 8.88 -14.46 22.14
C ASP A 161 9.36 -13.77 20.88
N ILE A 162 8.46 -13.62 19.89
CA ILE A 162 8.73 -12.97 18.61
C ILE A 162 7.66 -11.92 18.34
N LEU A 163 8.04 -10.66 18.18
CA LEU A 163 7.15 -9.57 17.82
C LEU A 163 7.44 -9.07 16.40
N LEU A 164 6.47 -9.23 15.50
CA LEU A 164 6.50 -8.75 14.12
C LEU A 164 5.55 -7.57 13.99
N ILE A 165 6.07 -6.39 13.69
CA ILE A 165 5.27 -5.18 13.51
C ILE A 165 5.39 -4.67 12.09
N ASP A 166 4.26 -4.63 11.38
CA ASP A 166 4.19 -4.13 10.02
C ASP A 166 3.79 -2.65 9.97
N ASP A 167 4.43 -1.92 9.07
CA ASP A 167 4.11 -0.52 8.74
C ASP A 167 4.17 0.44 9.93
N ILE A 168 5.34 0.51 10.60
CA ILE A 168 5.56 1.34 11.81
C ILE A 168 5.29 2.84 11.58
N GLN A 169 5.34 3.35 10.35
CA GLN A 169 5.05 4.75 10.02
C GLN A 169 3.63 5.18 10.41
N PHE A 170 2.68 4.26 10.61
CA PHE A 170 1.34 4.60 11.11
C PHE A 170 1.32 5.09 12.56
N MET A 171 2.44 4.99 13.29
CA MET A 171 2.61 5.61 14.61
C MET A 171 2.92 7.11 14.56
N ASN A 172 3.15 7.69 13.38
CA ASN A 172 3.52 9.11 13.22
C ASN A 172 2.55 10.05 13.94
N GLY A 173 3.08 10.93 14.81
CA GLY A 173 2.30 11.95 15.51
C GLY A 173 1.38 11.44 16.62
N LYS A 174 1.51 10.18 17.05
CA LYS A 174 0.67 9.56 18.09
C LYS A 174 1.49 9.31 19.36
N GLU A 175 1.82 10.37 20.08
CA GLU A 175 2.79 10.38 21.18
C GLU A 175 2.49 9.35 22.28
N ALA A 176 1.27 9.29 22.82
CA ALA A 176 0.90 8.34 23.87
C ALA A 176 1.07 6.87 23.43
N MET A 177 0.76 6.58 22.15
CA MET A 177 0.97 5.26 21.58
C MET A 177 2.47 4.96 21.42
N GLN A 178 3.25 5.93 20.96
CA GLN A 178 4.71 5.78 20.83
C GLN A 178 5.37 5.52 22.18
N GLU A 179 4.88 6.13 23.24
CA GLU A 179 5.37 5.92 24.61
C GLU A 179 5.10 4.49 25.08
N GLU A 180 3.86 4.00 24.97
CA GLU A 180 3.54 2.62 25.36
C GLU A 180 4.27 1.61 24.48
N PHE A 181 4.40 1.90 23.19
CA PHE A 181 5.20 1.07 22.29
C PHE A 181 6.66 1.00 22.74
N PHE A 182 7.27 2.12 23.10
CA PHE A 182 8.65 2.19 23.59
C PHE A 182 8.85 1.34 24.86
N HIS A 183 7.92 1.41 25.81
CA HIS A 183 7.97 0.58 27.01
C HIS A 183 7.80 -0.92 26.70
N THR A 184 6.89 -1.25 25.78
CA THR A 184 6.71 -2.63 25.33
C THR A 184 7.94 -3.16 24.61
N PHE A 185 8.54 -2.34 23.73
CA PHE A 185 9.75 -2.66 22.99
C PHE A 185 10.94 -2.94 23.92
N ASN A 186 11.18 -2.08 24.93
CA ASN A 186 12.24 -2.31 25.91
C ASN A 186 12.00 -3.58 26.74
N ALA A 187 10.78 -3.80 27.23
CA ALA A 187 10.46 -5.00 28.00
C ALA A 187 10.69 -6.29 27.20
N LEU A 188 10.45 -6.27 25.87
CA LEU A 188 10.74 -7.39 24.99
C LEU A 188 12.24 -7.58 24.76
N LEU A 189 13.00 -6.51 24.59
CA LEU A 189 14.46 -6.60 24.48
C LEU A 189 15.08 -7.15 25.75
N ASP A 190 14.65 -6.67 26.92
CA ASP A 190 15.13 -7.12 28.23
C ASP A 190 14.81 -8.61 28.47
N LYS A 191 13.67 -9.09 27.95
CA LYS A 191 13.31 -10.51 27.95
C LYS A 191 14.14 -11.36 26.98
N GLY A 192 14.85 -10.76 26.03
CA GLY A 192 15.53 -11.45 24.93
C GLY A 192 14.59 -11.85 23.77
N SER A 193 13.40 -11.27 23.69
CA SER A 193 12.46 -11.52 22.61
C SER A 193 12.94 -10.88 21.30
N GLN A 194 12.78 -11.57 20.18
CA GLN A 194 13.13 -11.03 18.86
C GLN A 194 12.07 -10.03 18.38
N ILE A 195 12.52 -8.88 17.92
CA ILE A 195 11.65 -7.85 17.35
C ILE A 195 11.99 -7.65 15.88
N ILE A 196 10.99 -7.68 15.01
CA ILE A 196 11.10 -7.41 13.58
C ILE A 196 10.12 -6.30 13.22
N VAL A 197 10.61 -5.26 12.56
CA VAL A 197 9.82 -4.06 12.21
C VAL A 197 9.89 -3.82 10.72
N SER A 198 8.76 -3.52 10.09
CA SER A 198 8.74 -2.99 8.73
C SER A 198 8.38 -1.51 8.69
N ALA A 199 8.90 -0.80 7.68
CA ALA A 199 8.62 0.61 7.44
C ALA A 199 8.67 0.97 5.94
N ASP A 200 8.14 2.14 5.60
CA ASP A 200 8.25 2.70 4.25
C ASP A 200 9.60 3.39 3.99
N ARG A 201 10.38 3.69 5.06
CA ARG A 201 11.65 4.44 5.02
C ARG A 201 12.57 4.08 6.18
N ALA A 202 13.85 4.50 6.06
CA ALA A 202 14.86 4.30 7.10
C ALA A 202 14.48 4.97 8.42
N PRO A 203 14.97 4.47 9.59
CA PRO A 203 14.59 4.99 10.91
C PRO A 203 14.78 6.50 11.06
N ASN A 204 15.92 7.04 10.60
CA ASN A 204 16.24 8.48 10.66
C ASN A 204 15.31 9.36 9.78
N LYS A 205 14.64 8.79 8.80
CA LYS A 205 13.69 9.48 7.91
C LYS A 205 12.23 9.37 8.37
N LEU A 206 11.96 8.69 9.48
CA LEU A 206 10.61 8.65 10.05
C LEU A 206 10.26 10.03 10.62
N SER A 207 9.19 10.65 10.09
CA SER A 207 8.69 11.94 10.58
C SER A 207 7.83 11.73 11.82
N ARG A 208 7.85 12.67 12.78
CA ARG A 208 6.99 12.67 13.98
C ARG A 208 7.02 11.37 14.79
N ILE A 209 8.15 10.66 14.76
CA ILE A 209 8.50 9.56 15.66
C ILE A 209 9.57 10.06 16.61
N GLN A 210 9.44 9.72 17.88
CA GLN A 210 10.38 10.13 18.93
C GLN A 210 11.79 9.60 18.66
N GLU A 211 12.81 10.40 18.90
CA GLU A 211 14.22 10.06 18.62
C GLU A 211 14.68 8.81 19.38
N ARG A 212 14.18 8.59 20.60
CA ARG A 212 14.48 7.39 21.37
C ARG A 212 14.03 6.09 20.69
N ILE A 213 12.90 6.12 19.96
CA ILE A 213 12.40 4.95 19.18
C ILE A 213 13.27 4.76 17.94
N LYS A 214 13.58 5.83 17.21
CA LYS A 214 14.46 5.77 16.04
C LYS A 214 15.84 5.23 16.39
N SER A 215 16.40 5.65 17.53
CA SER A 215 17.67 5.14 18.06
C SER A 215 17.60 3.63 18.32
N ARG A 216 16.51 3.14 18.91
CA ARG A 216 16.30 1.70 19.14
C ARG A 216 16.22 0.92 17.83
N PHE A 217 15.54 1.44 16.82
CA PHE A 217 15.47 0.80 15.51
C PHE A 217 16.84 0.75 14.82
N SER A 218 17.62 1.80 14.97
CA SER A 218 18.97 1.89 14.39
C SER A 218 20.01 1.05 15.14
N GLY A 219 19.74 0.65 16.38
CA GLY A 219 20.64 -0.16 17.20
C GLY A 219 20.73 -1.63 16.78
N GLY A 220 19.81 -2.09 15.93
CA GLY A 220 19.81 -3.43 15.37
C GLY A 220 20.29 -3.48 13.92
N LEU A 221 19.84 -4.50 13.18
CA LEU A 221 20.13 -4.63 11.75
C LEU A 221 19.06 -3.90 10.92
N VAL A 222 19.50 -2.89 10.17
CA VAL A 222 18.64 -2.10 9.28
C VAL A 222 18.94 -2.51 7.84
N VAL A 223 17.92 -3.01 7.13
CA VAL A 223 18.04 -3.47 5.74
C VAL A 223 16.98 -2.84 4.85
N ASP A 224 17.34 -2.50 3.63
CA ASP A 224 16.45 -1.93 2.63
C ASP A 224 15.98 -2.95 1.59
N ILE A 225 14.80 -2.69 1.06
CA ILE A 225 14.30 -3.33 -0.16
C ILE A 225 14.12 -2.23 -1.20
N GLN A 226 14.96 -2.28 -2.23
CA GLN A 226 14.94 -1.32 -3.32
C GLN A 226 13.91 -1.72 -4.38
N LYS A 227 13.68 -0.84 -5.36
CA LYS A 227 12.81 -1.13 -6.50
C LYS A 227 13.38 -2.30 -7.31
N PRO A 228 12.54 -3.25 -7.75
CA PRO A 228 12.99 -4.39 -8.51
C PRO A 228 13.55 -3.93 -9.86
N ASP A 229 14.72 -4.46 -10.22
CA ASP A 229 15.29 -4.32 -11.54
C ASP A 229 14.49 -5.11 -12.60
N TYR A 230 14.78 -4.93 -13.87
CA TYR A 230 14.05 -5.59 -14.96
C TYR A 230 14.09 -7.11 -14.84
N GLU A 231 15.25 -7.67 -14.52
CA GLU A 231 15.45 -9.13 -14.42
C GLU A 231 14.62 -9.72 -13.28
N LEU A 232 14.57 -9.06 -12.14
CA LEU A 232 13.73 -9.49 -11.01
C LEU A 232 12.24 -9.37 -11.37
N ARG A 233 11.81 -8.29 -12.02
CA ARG A 233 10.43 -8.16 -12.47
C ARG A 233 10.03 -9.27 -13.43
N LYS A 234 10.89 -9.61 -14.38
CA LYS A 234 10.66 -10.72 -15.32
C LYS A 234 10.54 -12.07 -14.62
N LYS A 235 11.40 -12.34 -13.63
CA LYS A 235 11.29 -13.54 -12.79
C LYS A 235 9.97 -13.58 -12.01
N ILE A 236 9.55 -12.45 -11.42
CA ILE A 236 8.28 -12.35 -10.68
C ILE A 236 7.08 -12.62 -11.59
N VAL A 237 7.04 -12.00 -12.77
CA VAL A 237 5.98 -12.20 -13.76
C VAL A 237 5.88 -13.67 -14.18
N LYS A 238 7.01 -14.29 -14.51
CA LYS A 238 7.08 -15.71 -14.89
C LYS A 238 6.58 -16.62 -13.77
N ASN A 239 7.10 -16.45 -12.55
CA ASN A 239 6.74 -17.31 -11.42
C ASN A 239 5.26 -17.12 -11.03
N LYS A 240 4.76 -15.89 -11.06
CA LYS A 240 3.34 -15.63 -10.77
C LYS A 240 2.41 -16.23 -11.80
N THR A 241 2.81 -16.22 -13.08
CA THR A 241 2.06 -16.89 -14.16
C THR A 241 2.00 -18.40 -13.92
N ILE A 242 3.12 -19.04 -13.53
CA ILE A 242 3.16 -20.47 -13.21
C ILE A 242 2.30 -20.78 -11.99
N GLU A 243 2.39 -20.00 -10.92
CA GLU A 243 1.60 -20.15 -9.69
C GLU A 243 0.10 -20.14 -10.01
N LEU A 244 -0.35 -19.13 -10.78
CA LEU A 244 -1.75 -19.01 -11.17
C LEU A 244 -2.22 -20.17 -12.04
N ASN A 245 -1.38 -20.65 -12.94
CA ASN A 245 -1.69 -21.82 -13.76
C ASN A 245 -1.79 -23.13 -12.96
N ASN A 246 -1.09 -23.23 -11.84
CA ASN A 246 -1.19 -24.38 -10.94
C ASN A 246 -2.45 -24.35 -10.06
N LEU A 247 -2.97 -23.15 -9.78
CA LEU A 247 -4.19 -22.96 -9.00
C LEU A 247 -5.47 -23.25 -9.79
N TYR A 248 -5.40 -23.24 -11.13
CA TYR A 248 -6.56 -23.36 -11.99
C TYR A 248 -6.42 -24.50 -12.99
N ILE A 249 -7.53 -25.19 -13.27
CA ILE A 249 -7.60 -26.29 -14.23
C ILE A 249 -7.30 -25.78 -15.65
N ASP A 250 -7.85 -24.62 -16.00
CA ASP A 250 -7.64 -23.99 -17.30
C ASP A 250 -6.35 -23.16 -17.31
N LYS A 251 -5.31 -23.72 -17.93
CA LYS A 251 -4.01 -23.10 -18.05
C LYS A 251 -4.04 -21.93 -19.04
N VAL A 252 -3.82 -20.73 -18.55
CA VAL A 252 -3.68 -19.53 -19.38
C VAL A 252 -2.23 -19.36 -19.81
N LYS A 253 -1.95 -19.55 -21.10
CA LYS A 253 -0.60 -19.33 -21.65
C LYS A 253 -0.41 -17.85 -22.02
N ILE A 254 0.10 -17.05 -21.08
CA ILE A 254 0.51 -15.66 -21.36
C ILE A 254 1.76 -15.71 -22.26
N SER A 255 1.71 -15.04 -23.42
CA SER A 255 2.85 -14.99 -24.34
C SER A 255 4.09 -14.33 -23.70
N SER A 256 5.27 -14.69 -24.15
CA SER A 256 6.53 -14.07 -23.69
C SER A 256 6.54 -12.56 -23.96
N GLU A 257 5.97 -12.14 -25.08
CA GLU A 257 5.83 -10.73 -25.45
C GLU A 257 5.02 -9.93 -24.42
N ILE A 258 3.89 -10.46 -23.95
CA ILE A 258 3.09 -9.82 -22.90
C ILE A 258 3.83 -9.82 -21.55
N GLN A 259 4.53 -10.91 -21.21
CA GLN A 259 5.33 -10.98 -19.97
C GLN A 259 6.46 -9.94 -19.99
N ASP A 260 7.16 -9.81 -21.11
CA ASP A 260 8.23 -8.82 -21.29
C ASP A 260 7.67 -7.39 -21.27
N PHE A 261 6.54 -7.15 -21.94
CA PHE A 261 5.84 -5.88 -21.91
C PHE A 261 5.46 -5.46 -20.47
N VAL A 262 4.79 -6.34 -19.71
CA VAL A 262 4.39 -6.08 -18.32
C VAL A 262 5.62 -5.82 -17.44
N SER A 263 6.69 -6.61 -17.62
CA SER A 263 7.93 -6.44 -16.85
C SER A 263 8.66 -5.14 -17.17
N LYS A 264 8.54 -4.63 -18.39
CA LYS A 264 9.17 -3.38 -18.86
C LYS A 264 8.39 -2.16 -18.38
N GLU A 265 7.08 -2.17 -18.56
CA GLU A 265 6.24 -1.00 -18.33
C GLU A 265 5.88 -0.80 -16.85
N ILE A 266 5.64 -1.86 -16.07
CA ILE A 266 5.26 -1.74 -14.66
C ILE A 266 6.51 -1.77 -13.78
N THR A 267 7.00 -0.58 -13.44
CA THR A 267 8.23 -0.38 -12.67
C THR A 267 8.00 0.12 -11.24
N THR A 268 6.77 0.40 -10.87
CA THR A 268 6.39 1.09 -9.63
C THR A 268 6.54 0.19 -8.41
N SER A 269 5.92 -0.99 -8.40
CA SER A 269 5.94 -1.93 -7.27
C SER A 269 5.68 -3.37 -7.67
N VAL A 270 6.15 -4.31 -6.85
CA VAL A 270 5.85 -5.76 -7.02
C VAL A 270 4.34 -6.02 -6.88
N ARG A 271 3.65 -5.27 -6.02
CA ARG A 271 2.19 -5.38 -5.84
C ARG A 271 1.43 -5.08 -7.14
N GLU A 272 1.81 -4.00 -7.82
CA GLU A 272 1.19 -3.63 -9.09
C GLU A 272 1.54 -4.61 -10.22
N LEU A 273 2.79 -5.10 -10.24
CA LEU A 273 3.25 -6.12 -11.18
C LEU A 273 2.43 -7.43 -11.05
N VAL A 274 2.24 -7.91 -9.81
CA VAL A 274 1.39 -9.08 -9.52
C VAL A 274 -0.07 -8.79 -9.86
N GLY A 275 -0.56 -7.59 -9.53
CA GLY A 275 -1.89 -7.13 -9.88
C GLY A 275 -2.16 -7.15 -11.38
N ALA A 276 -1.18 -6.76 -12.20
CA ALA A 276 -1.28 -6.80 -13.65
C ALA A 276 -1.45 -8.23 -14.19
N ILE A 277 -0.63 -9.17 -13.70
CA ILE A 277 -0.76 -10.58 -14.11
C ILE A 277 -2.11 -11.16 -13.69
N ASN A 278 -2.57 -10.87 -12.48
CA ASN A 278 -3.90 -11.30 -12.02
C ASN A 278 -5.01 -10.76 -12.94
N ARG A 279 -4.94 -9.49 -13.38
CA ARG A 279 -5.93 -8.90 -14.31
C ARG A 279 -5.90 -9.58 -15.68
N ILE A 280 -4.71 -9.84 -16.24
CA ILE A 280 -4.55 -10.55 -17.54
C ILE A 280 -5.16 -11.96 -17.47
N VAL A 281 -4.85 -12.71 -16.41
CA VAL A 281 -5.38 -14.05 -16.20
C VAL A 281 -6.90 -14.02 -16.01
N SER A 282 -7.42 -13.07 -15.25
CA SER A 282 -8.85 -12.89 -15.05
C SER A 282 -9.58 -12.54 -16.34
N PHE A 283 -9.01 -11.62 -17.15
CA PHE A 283 -9.55 -11.29 -18.48
C PHE A 283 -9.61 -12.53 -19.36
N SER A 284 -8.51 -13.28 -19.44
CA SER A 284 -8.42 -14.48 -20.26
C SER A 284 -9.49 -15.52 -19.89
N ARG A 285 -9.80 -15.65 -18.61
CA ARG A 285 -10.80 -16.61 -18.11
C ARG A 285 -12.24 -16.14 -18.33
N ILE A 286 -12.51 -14.84 -18.12
CA ILE A 286 -13.86 -14.28 -18.32
C ILE A 286 -14.26 -14.36 -19.80
N TYR A 287 -13.31 -14.06 -20.70
CA TYR A 287 -13.59 -14.01 -22.14
C TYR A 287 -13.18 -15.28 -22.89
N ASN A 288 -12.67 -16.30 -22.20
CA ASN A 288 -12.12 -17.55 -22.80
C ASN A 288 -11.12 -17.25 -23.93
N LYS A 289 -10.37 -16.17 -23.81
CA LYS A 289 -9.46 -15.66 -24.84
C LYS A 289 -8.20 -15.08 -24.19
N ILE A 290 -7.03 -15.45 -24.72
CA ILE A 290 -5.77 -14.80 -24.34
C ILE A 290 -5.73 -13.40 -24.95
N PRO A 291 -5.55 -12.32 -24.16
CA PRO A 291 -5.50 -10.97 -24.73
C PRO A 291 -4.25 -10.80 -25.60
N ASN A 292 -4.39 -10.10 -26.70
CA ASN A 292 -3.24 -9.62 -27.46
C ASN A 292 -2.62 -8.38 -26.79
N LEU A 293 -1.50 -7.85 -27.35
CA LEU A 293 -0.79 -6.72 -26.76
C LEU A 293 -1.67 -5.46 -26.66
N ALA A 294 -2.51 -5.18 -27.67
CA ALA A 294 -3.42 -4.04 -27.66
C ALA A 294 -4.50 -4.17 -26.58
N GLU A 295 -5.10 -5.35 -26.48
CA GLU A 295 -6.08 -5.65 -25.43
C GLU A 295 -5.43 -5.60 -24.03
N THR A 296 -4.19 -6.11 -23.90
CA THR A 296 -3.43 -6.03 -22.66
C THR A 296 -3.21 -4.58 -22.21
N LYS A 297 -2.89 -3.67 -23.12
CA LYS A 297 -2.77 -2.24 -22.82
C LYS A 297 -4.09 -1.66 -22.30
N VAL A 298 -5.23 -2.07 -22.85
CA VAL A 298 -6.55 -1.63 -22.39
C VAL A 298 -6.87 -2.18 -20.99
N VAL A 299 -6.62 -3.48 -20.77
CA VAL A 299 -6.85 -4.15 -19.48
C VAL A 299 -6.01 -3.57 -18.36
N LEU A 300 -4.80 -3.14 -18.68
CA LEU A 300 -3.83 -2.60 -17.73
C LEU A 300 -3.76 -1.07 -17.72
N LYS A 301 -4.67 -0.36 -18.41
CA LYS A 301 -4.63 1.10 -18.60
C LYS A 301 -4.34 1.90 -17.31
N ASP A 302 -4.91 1.48 -16.19
CA ASP A 302 -4.73 2.16 -14.89
C ASP A 302 -3.38 1.84 -14.24
N LEU A 303 -2.80 0.66 -14.52
CA LEU A 303 -1.52 0.20 -13.95
C LEU A 303 -0.34 0.52 -14.86
N LEU A 304 -0.57 0.42 -16.14
CA LEU A 304 0.21 1.17 -17.06
C LEU A 304 -0.10 2.62 -16.64
N ASN A 305 0.68 3.12 -15.69
CA ASN A 305 1.09 4.47 -15.87
C ASN A 305 1.75 4.39 -17.24
N LEU A 306 0.92 4.33 -18.27
CA LEU A 306 1.23 5.09 -19.44
C LEU A 306 1.73 6.34 -18.78
N THR A 307 3.02 6.48 -18.70
CA THR A 307 3.62 7.74 -18.48
C THR A 307 2.77 8.62 -19.35
N GLU A 308 1.62 9.06 -18.80
CA GLU A 308 1.08 10.32 -19.21
C GLU A 308 2.32 11.11 -18.96
N ASN A 309 3.09 11.20 -20.01
CA ASN A 309 4.36 11.80 -20.20
C ASN A 309 4.43 12.83 -19.10
N LYS A 310 5.25 12.63 -18.07
CA LYS A 310 5.20 13.50 -16.87
C LYS A 310 5.41 14.88 -17.40
N VAL A 311 4.27 15.55 -17.69
CA VAL A 311 4.27 16.91 -18.18
C VAL A 311 5.08 17.68 -17.17
N THR A 312 6.33 17.97 -17.51
CA THR A 312 7.20 18.70 -16.60
C THR A 312 6.83 20.17 -16.64
N ILE A 313 6.99 20.87 -15.53
CA ILE A 313 6.75 22.32 -15.47
C ILE A 313 7.61 23.03 -16.50
N ASP A 314 8.83 22.55 -16.70
CA ASP A 314 9.76 23.06 -17.70
C ASP A 314 9.21 22.97 -19.14
N LEU A 315 8.63 21.84 -19.51
CA LEU A 315 8.00 21.65 -20.80
C LEU A 315 6.79 22.60 -20.98
N ILE A 316 5.94 22.74 -19.97
CA ILE A 316 4.81 23.67 -20.00
C ILE A 316 5.30 25.09 -20.19
N GLN A 317 6.31 25.52 -19.42
CA GLN A 317 6.89 26.86 -19.54
C GLN A 317 7.44 27.08 -20.95
N THR A 318 8.18 26.12 -21.50
CA THR A 318 8.80 26.22 -22.84
C THR A 318 7.74 26.34 -23.93
N LEU A 319 6.69 25.49 -23.92
CA LEU A 319 5.65 25.52 -24.93
C LEU A 319 4.76 26.76 -24.84
N VAL A 320 4.44 27.21 -23.62
CA VAL A 320 3.70 28.46 -23.43
C VAL A 320 4.52 29.67 -23.90
N CYS A 321 5.83 29.68 -23.60
CA CYS A 321 6.71 30.74 -24.11
C CYS A 321 6.76 30.78 -25.63
N LYS A 322 6.87 29.60 -26.26
CA LYS A 322 6.86 29.48 -27.72
C LYS A 322 5.54 29.97 -28.31
N PHE A 323 4.41 29.60 -27.71
CA PHE A 323 3.09 29.98 -28.16
C PHE A 323 2.85 31.51 -28.11
N PHE A 324 3.23 32.14 -27.00
CA PHE A 324 3.07 33.59 -26.80
C PHE A 324 4.25 34.42 -27.30
N LYS A 325 5.27 33.79 -27.91
CA LYS A 325 6.48 34.44 -28.45
C LYS A 325 7.21 35.31 -27.42
N ILE A 326 7.37 34.79 -26.18
CA ILE A 326 8.12 35.40 -25.09
C ILE A 326 9.27 34.50 -24.66
N SER A 327 10.30 35.08 -24.06
CA SER A 327 11.38 34.29 -23.47
C SER A 327 10.99 33.74 -22.11
N LYS A 328 11.62 32.62 -21.69
CA LYS A 328 11.40 32.02 -20.37
C LYS A 328 11.79 32.97 -19.23
N ASN A 329 12.87 33.73 -19.43
CA ASN A 329 13.32 34.75 -18.47
C ASN A 329 12.28 35.87 -18.28
N GLU A 330 11.64 36.31 -19.33
CA GLU A 330 10.54 37.30 -19.27
C GLU A 330 9.31 36.75 -18.57
N MET A 331 8.90 35.51 -18.87
CA MET A 331 7.79 34.87 -18.18
C MET A 331 8.02 34.76 -16.68
N LEU A 332 9.24 34.40 -16.26
CA LEU A 332 9.63 34.24 -14.87
C LEU A 332 9.94 35.58 -14.15
N SER A 333 10.10 36.67 -14.90
CA SER A 333 10.41 38.00 -14.35
C SER A 333 9.35 38.53 -13.38
N SER A 334 9.71 39.52 -12.55
CA SER A 334 8.75 40.21 -11.65
C SER A 334 7.84 41.21 -12.34
N ARG A 335 8.06 41.48 -13.63
CA ARG A 335 7.29 42.46 -14.43
C ARG A 335 5.80 42.11 -14.46
N ARG A 336 4.95 43.17 -14.36
CA ARG A 336 3.48 43.05 -14.27
C ARG A 336 2.75 43.51 -15.55
N SER A 337 3.44 43.69 -16.66
CA SER A 337 2.80 44.04 -17.93
C SER A 337 1.81 42.93 -18.39
N ARG A 338 0.67 43.29 -18.90
CA ARG A 338 -0.40 42.36 -19.34
C ARG A 338 0.12 41.33 -20.35
N TYR A 339 1.06 41.72 -21.18
CA TYR A 339 1.77 40.91 -22.16
C TYR A 339 2.54 39.72 -21.52
N LEU A 340 3.09 39.88 -20.32
CA LEU A 340 3.83 38.83 -19.57
C LEU A 340 2.95 38.13 -18.53
N VAL A 341 2.01 38.85 -17.94
CA VAL A 341 1.13 38.29 -16.90
C VAL A 341 0.21 37.22 -17.43
N ARG A 342 -0.38 37.44 -18.63
CA ARG A 342 -1.31 36.50 -19.22
C ARG A 342 -0.66 35.15 -19.55
N PRO A 343 0.46 35.08 -20.29
CA PRO A 343 1.19 33.84 -20.54
C PRO A 343 1.59 33.13 -19.24
N ARG A 344 2.07 33.87 -18.25
CA ARG A 344 2.45 33.33 -16.94
C ARG A 344 1.25 32.69 -16.22
N GLN A 345 0.11 33.36 -16.18
CA GLN A 345 -1.12 32.83 -15.59
C GLN A 345 -1.59 31.57 -16.31
N THR A 346 -1.49 31.53 -17.64
CA THR A 346 -1.82 30.37 -18.47
C THR A 346 -0.87 29.21 -18.18
N ALA A 347 0.44 29.46 -18.06
CA ALA A 347 1.41 28.43 -17.72
C ALA A 347 1.15 27.85 -16.30
N ILE A 348 0.89 28.71 -15.30
CA ILE A 348 0.53 28.31 -13.94
C ILE A 348 -0.75 27.46 -13.93
N TYR A 349 -1.78 27.87 -14.66
CA TYR A 349 -3.03 27.15 -14.78
C TYR A 349 -2.83 25.77 -15.43
N LEU A 350 -2.10 25.69 -16.55
CA LEU A 350 -1.79 24.43 -17.22
C LEU A 350 -0.94 23.52 -16.31
N THR A 351 0.02 24.07 -15.57
CA THR A 351 0.80 23.33 -14.59
C THR A 351 -0.10 22.71 -13.51
N LYS A 352 -1.06 23.48 -12.99
CA LYS A 352 -1.98 22.97 -11.96
C LYS A 352 -2.86 21.83 -12.44
N ILE A 353 -3.35 21.88 -13.69
CA ILE A 353 -4.26 20.85 -14.22
C ILE A 353 -3.56 19.66 -14.85
N LEU A 354 -2.31 19.82 -15.33
CA LEU A 354 -1.56 18.78 -16.05
C LEU A 354 -0.49 18.10 -15.17
N THR A 355 -0.26 18.60 -13.96
CA THR A 355 0.72 18.00 -13.03
C THR A 355 0.11 17.76 -11.66
N SER A 356 0.69 16.80 -10.90
CA SER A 356 0.31 16.53 -9.50
C SER A 356 1.01 17.43 -8.48
N LYS A 357 1.64 18.53 -8.93
CA LYS A 357 2.40 19.43 -8.06
C LYS A 357 1.50 20.26 -7.15
N SER A 358 1.94 20.45 -5.92
CA SER A 358 1.28 21.32 -4.94
C SER A 358 1.48 22.81 -5.29
N LEU A 359 0.57 23.67 -4.81
CA LEU A 359 0.65 25.13 -5.07
C LEU A 359 1.98 25.75 -4.62
N PRO A 360 2.56 25.37 -3.44
CA PRO A 360 3.90 25.86 -3.07
C PRO A 360 5.03 25.37 -4.00
N GLU A 361 4.95 24.13 -4.50
CA GLU A 361 5.93 23.62 -5.47
C GLU A 361 5.84 24.39 -6.80
N ILE A 362 4.62 24.63 -7.30
CA ILE A 362 4.41 25.46 -8.50
C ILE A 362 4.98 26.86 -8.27
N GLY A 363 4.74 27.46 -7.10
CA GLY A 363 5.27 28.78 -6.76
C GLY A 363 6.80 28.86 -6.85
N ARG A 364 7.51 27.85 -6.39
CA ARG A 364 9.00 27.76 -6.47
C ARG A 364 9.49 27.77 -7.91
N GLU A 365 8.86 26.99 -8.77
CA GLU A 365 9.23 26.89 -10.20
C GLU A 365 8.87 28.15 -11.02
N PHE A 366 7.98 29.00 -10.50
CA PHE A 366 7.63 30.29 -11.07
C PHE A 366 8.28 31.48 -10.32
N SER A 367 9.58 31.37 -10.04
CA SER A 367 10.41 32.41 -9.36
C SER A 367 9.99 32.68 -7.91
N ASN A 368 9.81 31.63 -7.13
CA ASN A 368 9.43 31.68 -5.70
C ASN A 368 8.19 32.56 -5.41
N ARG A 369 7.20 32.49 -6.27
CA ARG A 369 5.94 33.21 -6.05
C ARG A 369 5.13 32.56 -4.94
N ASP A 370 4.50 33.43 -4.15
CA ASP A 370 3.62 32.99 -3.06
C ASP A 370 2.45 32.14 -3.58
N HIS A 371 2.02 31.15 -2.80
CA HIS A 371 0.92 30.27 -3.13
C HIS A 371 -0.40 31.04 -3.38
N THR A 372 -0.60 32.19 -2.73
CA THR A 372 -1.77 33.07 -2.95
C THR A 372 -1.77 33.64 -4.37
N THR A 373 -0.59 33.97 -4.91
CA THR A 373 -0.40 34.43 -6.30
C THR A 373 -0.75 33.30 -7.29
N ILE A 374 -0.38 32.08 -6.96
CA ILE A 374 -0.70 30.89 -7.78
C ILE A 374 -2.21 30.65 -7.79
N ILE A 375 -2.88 30.67 -6.63
CA ILE A 375 -4.34 30.53 -6.52
C ILE A 375 -5.05 31.64 -7.33
N HIS A 376 -4.61 32.88 -7.19
CA HIS A 376 -5.16 34.02 -7.93
C HIS A 376 -5.01 33.82 -9.45
N SER A 377 -3.86 33.33 -9.91
CA SER A 377 -3.59 33.06 -11.31
C SER A 377 -4.53 32.00 -11.88
N VAL A 378 -4.74 30.91 -11.16
CA VAL A 378 -5.66 29.83 -11.55
C VAL A 378 -7.08 30.36 -11.65
N LYS A 379 -7.59 31.02 -10.60
CA LYS A 379 -8.95 31.60 -10.60
C LYS A 379 -9.16 32.64 -11.67
N THR A 380 -8.13 33.41 -12.01
CA THR A 380 -8.21 34.42 -13.09
C THR A 380 -8.42 33.76 -14.46
N ILE A 381 -7.67 32.69 -14.73
CA ILE A 381 -7.82 31.94 -15.99
C ILE A 381 -9.17 31.22 -16.07
N GLU A 382 -9.65 30.63 -14.96
CA GLU A 382 -10.98 30.00 -14.89
C GLU A 382 -12.10 31.01 -15.23
N LYS A 383 -12.09 32.20 -14.63
CA LYS A 383 -13.06 33.27 -14.95
C LYS A 383 -12.98 33.77 -16.39
N LEU A 384 -11.76 33.74 -16.97
CA LEU A 384 -11.59 34.18 -18.36
C LEU A 384 -12.11 33.14 -19.35
N LYS A 385 -11.98 31.86 -19.05
CA LYS A 385 -12.56 30.77 -19.84
C LYS A 385 -14.09 30.88 -19.96
N GLU A 386 -14.76 31.42 -18.96
CA GLU A 386 -16.21 31.65 -18.98
C GLU A 386 -16.62 32.82 -19.87
N LYS A 387 -15.70 33.78 -20.14
CA LYS A 387 -16.03 35.06 -20.79
C LYS A 387 -15.38 35.22 -22.16
N ASP A 388 -14.36 34.45 -22.49
CA ASP A 388 -13.50 34.63 -23.65
C ASP A 388 -13.31 33.28 -24.40
N PRO A 389 -14.06 33.04 -25.47
CA PRO A 389 -13.95 31.81 -26.27
C PRO A 389 -12.56 31.61 -26.88
N GLU A 390 -11.87 32.70 -27.26
CA GLU A 390 -10.51 32.65 -27.84
C GLU A 390 -9.53 32.09 -26.78
N MET A 391 -9.69 32.48 -25.51
CA MET A 391 -8.88 31.98 -24.42
C MET A 391 -9.09 30.47 -24.22
N VAL A 392 -10.30 29.97 -24.35
CA VAL A 392 -10.62 28.53 -24.27
C VAL A 392 -9.93 27.78 -25.39
N GLU A 393 -9.99 28.29 -26.61
CA GLU A 393 -9.34 27.67 -27.77
C GLU A 393 -7.81 27.63 -27.62
N ASN A 394 -7.19 28.72 -27.17
CA ASN A 394 -5.76 28.81 -26.93
C ASN A 394 -5.29 27.84 -25.83
N ILE A 395 -6.05 27.70 -24.74
CA ILE A 395 -5.75 26.74 -23.69
C ILE A 395 -5.87 25.29 -24.20
N ASN A 396 -6.89 24.98 -25.00
CA ASN A 396 -7.06 23.64 -25.55
C ASN A 396 -5.95 23.30 -26.57
N LYS A 397 -5.55 24.25 -27.42
CA LYS A 397 -4.40 24.11 -28.35
C LYS A 397 -3.12 23.81 -27.57
N LEU A 398 -2.81 24.61 -26.54
CA LEU A 398 -1.65 24.41 -25.71
C LEU A 398 -1.70 23.08 -24.96
N LYS A 399 -2.83 22.72 -24.38
CA LYS A 399 -3.03 21.43 -23.70
C LYS A 399 -2.76 20.26 -24.65
N ASN A 400 -3.30 20.31 -25.86
CA ASN A 400 -3.05 19.26 -26.84
C ASN A 400 -1.58 19.23 -27.27
N GLN A 401 -0.94 20.36 -27.51
CA GLN A 401 0.49 20.42 -27.85
C GLN A 401 1.38 19.86 -26.71
N ILE A 402 1.07 20.19 -25.46
CA ILE A 402 1.80 19.66 -24.30
C ILE A 402 1.64 18.14 -24.20
N LEU A 403 0.47 17.60 -24.48
CA LEU A 403 0.21 16.17 -24.41
C LEU A 403 0.81 15.41 -25.62
N TYR A 404 0.86 16.02 -26.82
CA TYR A 404 1.41 15.40 -28.03
C TYR A 404 2.95 15.48 -28.12
N ASN A 405 3.57 16.63 -27.79
CA ASN A 405 5.05 16.77 -27.82
C ASN A 405 5.77 15.88 -26.80
N ASN A 406 5.06 15.36 -25.88
CA ASN A 406 5.56 14.32 -24.98
C ASN A 406 5.72 12.95 -25.67
N GLN A 407 5.08 12.71 -26.81
CA GLN A 407 5.16 11.45 -27.55
C GLN A 407 6.36 11.39 -28.53
N GLU A 408 6.91 12.55 -28.93
CA GLU A 408 8.00 12.63 -29.91
C GLU A 408 9.42 12.64 -29.28
N ASN A 409 9.56 12.84 -27.98
CA ASN A 409 10.87 12.85 -27.31
C ASN A 409 11.34 11.45 -26.83
N GLU A 410 10.69 10.37 -27.24
CA GLU A 410 11.05 8.98 -26.93
C GLU A 410 11.43 8.14 -28.18
N ILE A 411 11.84 8.78 -29.30
CA ILE A 411 12.44 8.08 -30.47
C ILE A 411 13.94 8.30 -30.49
#